data_b1c4e78f6bb0ee7b56401cf2a86c53ed
#
_entry.id   b1c4e78f6bb0ee7b56401cf2a86c53ed
#
_cell.length_a   1.000
_cell.length_b   1.000
_cell.length_c   1.000
_cell.angle_alpha   90.00
_cell.angle_beta   90.00
_cell.angle_gamma   90.00
#
_symmetry.space_group_name_H-M   'P 1'
#
loop_
_entity.id
_entity.type
_entity.pdbx_description
1 polymer ?
#
loop_
_entity_poly.entity_id
_entity_poly.type
_entity_poly.pdbx_seq_one_letter_code
_entity_poly.pdbx_strand_id
1 'polypeptide(L)'
;LFRSEELEDLRERVQTDVELSQLGLAVGILHHEFNGTVKSIRSSLKDLRAWSDVDQQVEGIYKNIKTNFDHLDGYLNLFTPLNRRLNRRRENIPLLEIKTFLIDLFKSRFERHNIQFKHTKGYASQKIYGFRSTFYPVFVNIIDNAIYWLKQSKAEERIIRLHADENGIYISNNGVEILPQDKERMFELGFSRKPNGRGMGLSISKEVLNAENYDISVITPINGSTVTFKIEKLNE
;
A
#
# COMPACT_ATOMS: atom_id res chain seq x y z
N LEU A 1 7.30 44.15 10.17
CA LEU A 1 8.04 43.02 9.62
C LEU A 1 7.42 41.67 10.06
N PHE A 2 7.23 41.38 11.34
CA PHE A 2 6.63 40.10 11.82
C PHE A 2 5.21 39.85 11.26
N ARG A 3 4.37 40.84 11.12
CA ARG A 3 3.00 40.69 10.58
C ARG A 3 2.95 40.37 9.07
N SER A 4 3.97 40.74 8.30
CA SER A 4 4.03 40.41 6.88
C SER A 4 4.47 38.97 6.62
N GLU A 5 5.38 38.43 7.43
CA GLU A 5 5.82 37.04 7.36
C GLU A 5 4.69 36.08 7.78
N GLU A 6 3.95 36.39 8.86
CA GLU A 6 2.78 35.59 9.26
C GLU A 6 1.67 35.59 8.19
N LEU A 7 1.48 36.71 7.50
CA LEU A 7 0.49 36.79 6.41
C LEU A 7 0.91 36.03 5.15
N GLU A 8 2.21 35.97 4.84
CA GLU A 8 2.74 35.17 3.75
C GLU A 8 2.62 33.69 4.07
N ASP A 9 3.01 33.28 5.28
CA ASP A 9 2.90 31.89 5.74
C ASP A 9 1.43 31.41 5.73
N LEU A 10 0.52 32.27 6.16
CA LEU A 10 -0.93 31.96 6.12
C LEU A 10 -1.46 31.85 4.68
N ARG A 11 -0.97 32.69 3.76
CA ARG A 11 -1.33 32.62 2.34
C ARG A 11 -0.83 31.36 1.67
N GLU A 12 0.42 30.96 1.93
CA GLU A 12 0.98 29.71 1.41
C GLU A 12 0.20 28.49 1.93
N ARG A 13 -0.16 28.48 3.22
CA ARG A 13 -1.00 27.39 3.79
C ARG A 13 -2.38 27.34 3.15
N VAL A 14 -3.04 28.47 3.00
CA VAL A 14 -4.36 28.54 2.34
C VAL A 14 -4.26 28.09 0.88
N GLN A 15 -3.21 28.53 0.15
CA GLN A 15 -2.97 28.10 -1.22
C GLN A 15 -2.78 26.58 -1.32
N THR A 16 -1.93 26.03 -0.46
CA THR A 16 -1.69 24.57 -0.37
C THR A 16 -2.98 23.79 -0.04
N ASP A 17 -3.79 24.31 0.89
CA ASP A 17 -5.07 23.69 1.24
C ASP A 17 -6.08 23.72 0.09
N VAL A 18 -6.11 24.82 -0.69
CA VAL A 18 -6.94 24.94 -1.89
C VAL A 18 -6.49 23.95 -2.97
N GLU A 19 -5.20 23.84 -3.23
CA GLU A 19 -4.63 22.89 -4.20
C GLU A 19 -4.92 21.44 -3.80
N LEU A 20 -4.72 21.09 -2.52
CA LEU A 20 -5.07 19.79 -1.98
C LEU A 20 -6.57 19.50 -2.07
N SER A 21 -7.42 20.51 -1.87
CA SER A 21 -8.87 20.38 -2.00
C SER A 21 -9.28 20.13 -3.45
N GLN A 22 -8.69 20.87 -4.41
CA GLN A 22 -8.93 20.67 -5.84
C GLN A 22 -8.43 19.32 -6.31
N LEU A 23 -7.25 18.89 -5.87
CA LEU A 23 -6.73 17.56 -6.14
C LEU A 23 -7.65 16.47 -5.58
N GLY A 24 -8.16 16.66 -4.37
CA GLY A 24 -9.12 15.74 -3.74
C GLY A 24 -10.44 15.64 -4.51
N LEU A 25 -10.92 16.75 -5.08
CA LEU A 25 -12.12 16.75 -5.91
C LEU A 25 -11.87 16.05 -7.25
N ALA A 26 -10.74 16.31 -7.90
CA ALA A 26 -10.35 15.65 -9.15
C ALA A 26 -10.17 14.14 -8.96
N VAL A 27 -9.51 13.72 -7.89
CA VAL A 27 -9.39 12.28 -7.52
C VAL A 27 -10.77 11.68 -7.25
N GLY A 28 -11.69 12.45 -6.68
CA GLY A 28 -13.07 12.04 -6.45
C GLY A 28 -13.85 11.75 -7.73
N ILE A 29 -13.75 12.64 -8.69
CA ILE A 29 -14.38 12.51 -9.99
C ILE A 29 -13.78 11.30 -10.74
N LEU A 30 -12.44 11.22 -10.79
CA LEU A 30 -11.74 10.11 -11.44
C LEU A 30 -12.12 8.77 -10.82
N HIS A 31 -12.24 8.69 -9.49
CA HIS A 31 -12.65 7.46 -8.81
C HIS A 31 -14.08 7.05 -9.19
N HIS A 32 -15.00 8.01 -9.32
CA HIS A 32 -16.36 7.73 -9.75
C HIS A 32 -16.40 7.16 -11.18
N GLU A 33 -15.67 7.77 -12.10
CA GLU A 33 -15.54 7.30 -13.50
C GLU A 33 -14.87 5.91 -13.56
N PHE A 34 -13.79 5.70 -12.79
CA PHE A 34 -13.14 4.40 -12.73
C PHE A 34 -14.06 3.31 -12.18
N ASN A 35 -14.89 3.60 -11.17
CA ASN A 35 -15.85 2.62 -10.64
C ASN A 35 -16.89 2.19 -11.68
N GLY A 36 -17.35 3.11 -12.53
CA GLY A 36 -18.21 2.79 -13.66
C GLY A 36 -17.54 1.82 -14.62
N THR A 37 -16.31 2.13 -15.03
CA THR A 37 -15.51 1.31 -15.95
C THR A 37 -15.20 -0.07 -15.34
N VAL A 38 -14.82 -0.11 -14.05
CA VAL A 38 -14.56 -1.35 -13.31
C VAL A 38 -15.79 -2.26 -13.28
N LYS A 39 -16.97 -1.70 -13.01
CA LYS A 39 -18.22 -2.47 -13.04
C LYS A 39 -18.50 -3.05 -14.42
N SER A 40 -18.29 -2.27 -15.48
CA SER A 40 -18.46 -2.72 -16.88
C SER A 40 -17.51 -3.86 -17.22
N ILE A 41 -16.20 -3.72 -16.90
CA ILE A 41 -15.20 -4.76 -17.14
C ILE A 41 -15.53 -6.04 -16.35
N ARG A 42 -15.98 -5.89 -15.09
CA ARG A 42 -16.38 -7.03 -14.25
C ARG A 42 -17.58 -7.79 -14.85
N SER A 43 -18.55 -7.06 -15.43
CA SER A 43 -19.66 -7.67 -16.15
C SER A 43 -19.17 -8.43 -17.38
N SER A 44 -18.34 -7.80 -18.21
CA SER A 44 -17.78 -8.44 -19.41
C SER A 44 -16.93 -9.67 -19.08
N LEU A 45 -16.16 -9.64 -17.98
CA LEU A 45 -15.42 -10.81 -17.50
C LEU A 45 -16.34 -11.94 -17.04
N LYS A 46 -17.49 -11.60 -16.44
CA LYS A 46 -18.49 -12.61 -16.05
C LYS A 46 -19.07 -13.30 -17.28
N ASP A 47 -19.36 -12.52 -18.33
CA ASP A 47 -19.89 -13.07 -19.57
C ASP A 47 -18.84 -13.92 -20.30
N LEU A 48 -17.57 -13.46 -20.32
CA LEU A 48 -16.46 -14.21 -20.91
C LEU A 48 -16.18 -15.52 -20.18
N ARG A 49 -16.48 -15.62 -18.88
CA ARG A 49 -16.32 -16.85 -18.12
C ARG A 49 -17.13 -18.01 -18.70
N ALA A 50 -18.36 -17.73 -19.16
CA ALA A 50 -19.23 -18.76 -19.73
C ALA A 50 -18.61 -19.38 -21.01
N TRP A 51 -17.83 -18.62 -21.76
CA TRP A 51 -17.09 -19.10 -22.93
C TRP A 51 -15.78 -19.80 -22.56
N SER A 52 -15.13 -19.38 -21.46
CA SER A 52 -13.87 -19.97 -21.00
C SER A 52 -14.03 -21.42 -20.51
N ASP A 53 -15.22 -21.79 -20.08
CA ASP A 53 -15.51 -23.16 -19.65
C ASP A 53 -15.63 -24.15 -20.86
N VAL A 54 -15.68 -23.63 -22.10
CA VAL A 54 -15.87 -24.41 -23.33
C VAL A 54 -14.58 -24.49 -24.16
N ASP A 55 -13.70 -23.48 -24.08
CA ASP A 55 -12.48 -23.38 -24.91
C ASP A 55 -11.26 -23.11 -24.04
N GLN A 56 -10.28 -24.03 -24.09
CA GLN A 56 -9.06 -23.98 -23.31
C GLN A 56 -8.15 -22.79 -23.65
N GLN A 57 -8.19 -22.26 -24.88
CA GLN A 57 -7.45 -21.05 -25.26
C GLN A 57 -8.11 -19.80 -24.65
N VAL A 58 -9.44 -19.76 -24.67
CA VAL A 58 -10.21 -18.68 -24.03
C VAL A 58 -10.04 -18.70 -22.51
N GLU A 59 -9.92 -19.88 -21.89
CA GLU A 59 -9.64 -20.01 -20.46
C GLU A 59 -8.33 -19.34 -20.06
N GLY A 60 -7.26 -19.52 -20.82
CA GLY A 60 -5.96 -18.88 -20.56
C GLY A 60 -6.03 -17.36 -20.65
N ILE A 61 -6.68 -16.83 -21.67
CA ILE A 61 -6.90 -15.39 -21.87
C ILE A 61 -7.77 -14.81 -20.74
N TYR A 62 -8.88 -15.47 -20.41
CA TYR A 62 -9.77 -15.07 -19.31
C TYR A 62 -9.01 -14.99 -17.98
N LYS A 63 -8.24 -16.02 -17.61
CA LYS A 63 -7.44 -16.03 -16.36
C LYS A 63 -6.46 -14.87 -16.29
N ASN A 64 -5.79 -14.55 -17.40
CA ASN A 64 -4.85 -13.44 -17.46
C ASN A 64 -5.55 -12.08 -17.30
N ILE A 65 -6.64 -11.86 -18.05
CA ILE A 65 -7.39 -10.60 -17.97
C ILE A 65 -7.99 -10.43 -16.57
N LYS A 66 -8.63 -11.50 -16.04
CA LYS A 66 -9.20 -11.48 -14.69
C LYS A 66 -8.16 -11.17 -13.60
N THR A 67 -6.99 -11.78 -13.69
CA THR A 67 -5.92 -11.52 -12.71
C THR A 67 -5.45 -10.06 -12.74
N ASN A 68 -5.23 -9.52 -13.95
CA ASN A 68 -4.81 -8.11 -14.10
C ASN A 68 -5.90 -7.15 -13.67
N PHE A 69 -7.16 -7.49 -13.93
CA PHE A 69 -8.31 -6.70 -13.49
C PHE A 69 -8.49 -6.73 -11.97
N ASP A 70 -8.37 -7.90 -11.33
CA ASP A 70 -8.45 -8.02 -9.87
C ASP A 70 -7.34 -7.19 -9.18
N HIS A 71 -6.15 -7.09 -9.80
CA HIS A 71 -5.09 -6.20 -9.32
C HIS A 71 -5.47 -4.73 -9.46
N LEU A 72 -5.98 -4.32 -10.63
CA LEU A 72 -6.42 -2.95 -10.88
C LEU A 72 -7.55 -2.55 -9.92
N ASP A 73 -8.54 -3.42 -9.75
CA ASP A 73 -9.67 -3.20 -8.84
C ASP A 73 -9.19 -3.07 -7.38
N GLY A 74 -8.21 -3.90 -6.97
CA GLY A 74 -7.54 -3.77 -5.68
C GLY A 74 -6.88 -2.39 -5.50
N TYR A 75 -6.13 -1.92 -6.48
CA TYR A 75 -5.52 -0.59 -6.45
C TYR A 75 -6.55 0.55 -6.41
N LEU A 76 -7.61 0.45 -7.20
CA LEU A 76 -8.69 1.46 -7.21
C LEU A 76 -9.44 1.52 -5.88
N ASN A 77 -9.64 0.38 -5.23
CA ASN A 77 -10.24 0.33 -3.90
C ASN A 77 -9.37 1.00 -2.82
N LEU A 78 -8.04 1.12 -3.02
CA LEU A 78 -7.16 1.87 -2.14
C LEU A 78 -7.37 3.39 -2.24
N PHE A 79 -7.85 3.89 -3.38
CA PHE A 79 -8.21 5.30 -3.55
C PHE A 79 -9.61 5.63 -2.99
N THR A 80 -10.45 4.62 -2.73
CA THR A 80 -11.79 4.81 -2.14
C THR A 80 -11.77 5.54 -0.80
N PRO A 81 -10.81 5.31 0.11
CA PRO A 81 -10.71 6.08 1.36
C PRO A 81 -10.34 7.54 1.15
N LEU A 82 -9.65 7.92 0.07
CA LEU A 82 -9.33 9.31 -0.25
C LEU A 82 -10.59 10.15 -0.54
N ASN A 83 -11.63 9.53 -1.10
CA ASN A 83 -12.91 10.17 -1.38
C ASN A 83 -13.83 10.34 -0.16
N ARG A 84 -13.61 9.62 0.93
CA ARG A 84 -14.38 9.75 2.16
C ARG A 84 -13.85 10.85 3.09
N ARG A 85 -13.22 11.91 2.58
CA ARG A 85 -12.66 13.02 3.36
C ARG A 85 -13.66 13.71 4.30
N LEU A 86 -14.96 13.61 4.05
CA LEU A 86 -15.99 14.27 4.86
C LEU A 86 -16.31 13.54 6.19
N ASN A 87 -15.86 12.29 6.40
CA ASN A 87 -16.12 11.52 7.62
C ASN A 87 -14.85 10.84 8.17
N ARG A 88 -13.69 11.46 8.07
CA ARG A 88 -12.44 10.92 8.64
C ARG A 88 -12.47 11.06 10.15
N ARG A 89 -12.52 9.92 10.84
CA ARG A 89 -12.34 9.85 12.29
C ARG A 89 -11.04 9.12 12.56
N ARG A 90 -10.18 9.72 13.41
CA ARG A 90 -9.03 9.02 13.97
C ARG A 90 -9.53 7.97 14.95
N GLU A 91 -8.98 6.76 14.87
CA GLU A 91 -9.37 5.64 15.72
C GLU A 91 -8.17 4.76 16.06
N ASN A 92 -8.32 3.94 17.08
CA ASN A 92 -7.35 2.89 17.41
C ASN A 92 -7.63 1.67 16.51
N ILE A 93 -6.86 1.52 15.46
CA ILE A 93 -6.98 0.45 14.47
C ILE A 93 -6.21 -0.78 14.98
N PRO A 94 -6.86 -1.92 15.26
CA PRO A 94 -6.17 -3.15 15.62
C PRO A 94 -5.25 -3.61 14.48
N LEU A 95 -3.97 -3.87 14.75
CA LEU A 95 -3.05 -4.34 13.72
C LEU A 95 -3.48 -5.70 13.13
N LEU A 96 -4.14 -6.53 13.92
CA LEU A 96 -4.69 -7.80 13.45
C LEU A 96 -5.77 -7.60 12.36
N GLU A 97 -6.55 -6.52 12.44
CA GLU A 97 -7.53 -6.18 11.42
C GLU A 97 -6.86 -5.81 10.09
N ILE A 98 -5.77 -5.02 10.14
CA ILE A 98 -4.96 -4.72 8.96
C ILE A 98 -4.42 -6.02 8.35
N LYS A 99 -3.91 -6.95 9.16
CA LYS A 99 -3.44 -8.26 8.67
C LYS A 99 -4.54 -9.04 7.98
N THR A 100 -5.73 -9.12 8.56
CA THR A 100 -6.88 -9.84 7.97
C THR A 100 -7.22 -9.25 6.60
N PHE A 101 -7.32 -7.93 6.52
CA PHE A 101 -7.54 -7.22 5.25
C PHE A 101 -6.45 -7.55 4.20
N LEU A 102 -5.17 -7.57 4.59
CA LEU A 102 -4.07 -7.90 3.68
C LEU A 102 -4.13 -9.35 3.20
N ILE A 103 -4.53 -10.28 4.07
CA ILE A 103 -4.73 -11.68 3.68
C ILE A 103 -5.83 -11.77 2.62
N ASP A 104 -6.98 -11.15 2.86
CA ASP A 104 -8.11 -11.19 1.93
C ASP A 104 -7.74 -10.57 0.58
N LEU A 105 -7.03 -9.43 0.60
CA LEU A 105 -6.62 -8.72 -0.61
C LEU A 105 -5.60 -9.51 -1.44
N PHE A 106 -4.61 -10.12 -0.78
CA PHE A 106 -3.48 -10.78 -1.46
C PHE A 106 -3.57 -12.31 -1.48
N LYS A 107 -4.69 -12.91 -1.03
CA LYS A 107 -4.87 -14.37 -0.91
C LYS A 107 -4.38 -15.14 -2.13
N SER A 108 -4.91 -14.82 -3.31
CA SER A 108 -4.55 -15.50 -4.55
C SER A 108 -3.06 -15.38 -4.90
N ARG A 109 -2.42 -14.27 -4.52
CA ARG A 109 -0.99 -14.05 -4.76
C ARG A 109 -0.13 -14.80 -3.76
N PHE A 110 -0.53 -14.87 -2.49
CA PHE A 110 0.15 -15.67 -1.47
C PHE A 110 0.13 -17.15 -1.83
N GLU A 111 -1.04 -17.68 -2.20
CA GLU A 111 -1.21 -19.07 -2.63
C GLU A 111 -0.38 -19.37 -3.89
N ARG A 112 -0.50 -18.54 -4.94
CA ARG A 112 0.21 -18.74 -6.22
C ARG A 112 1.72 -18.77 -6.07
N HIS A 113 2.27 -17.96 -5.17
CA HIS A 113 3.72 -17.81 -4.99
C HIS A 113 4.24 -18.54 -3.76
N ASN A 114 3.41 -19.33 -3.10
CA ASN A 114 3.73 -20.09 -1.87
C ASN A 114 4.37 -19.18 -0.79
N ILE A 115 3.73 -18.04 -0.52
CA ILE A 115 4.20 -17.04 0.46
C ILE A 115 3.53 -17.31 1.81
N GLN A 116 4.34 -17.53 2.84
CA GLN A 116 3.89 -17.64 4.22
C GLN A 116 3.76 -16.25 4.83
N PHE A 117 2.55 -15.87 5.26
CA PHE A 117 2.26 -14.59 5.89
C PHE A 117 2.09 -14.76 7.39
N LYS A 118 3.13 -14.46 8.17
CA LYS A 118 3.23 -14.70 9.61
C LYS A 118 3.10 -13.41 10.41
N HIS A 119 2.74 -13.51 11.70
CA HIS A 119 2.76 -12.41 12.65
C HIS A 119 3.18 -12.89 14.03
N THR A 120 3.66 -11.97 14.87
CA THR A 120 4.00 -12.22 16.27
C THR A 120 2.81 -11.92 17.19
N LYS A 121 2.85 -12.42 18.43
CA LYS A 121 1.86 -12.08 19.46
C LYS A 121 1.83 -10.57 19.73
N GLY A 122 3.01 -9.90 19.74
CA GLY A 122 3.11 -8.45 19.89
C GLY A 122 2.33 -7.69 18.83
N TYR A 123 2.44 -8.09 17.56
CA TYR A 123 1.65 -7.50 16.49
C TYR A 123 0.14 -7.67 16.70
N ALA A 124 -0.29 -8.86 17.10
CA ALA A 124 -1.72 -9.16 17.27
C ALA A 124 -2.38 -8.39 18.42
N SER A 125 -1.62 -7.99 19.44
CA SER A 125 -2.13 -7.27 20.61
C SER A 125 -2.11 -5.77 20.47
N GLN A 126 -1.39 -5.21 19.49
CA GLN A 126 -1.23 -3.78 19.34
C GLN A 126 -2.23 -3.12 18.40
N LYS A 127 -2.36 -1.80 18.54
CA LYS A 127 -3.20 -0.93 17.74
C LYS A 127 -2.37 0.26 17.26
N ILE A 128 -2.74 0.82 16.10
CA ILE A 128 -2.19 2.08 15.61
C ILE A 128 -3.28 3.15 15.62
N TYR A 129 -2.96 4.36 16.10
CA TYR A 129 -3.91 5.46 16.18
C TYR A 129 -3.82 6.36 14.95
N GLY A 130 -4.92 6.54 14.24
CA GLY A 130 -5.00 7.44 13.08
C GLY A 130 -6.13 7.07 12.13
N PHE A 131 -5.96 7.37 10.85
CA PHE A 131 -6.96 7.11 9.83
C PHE A 131 -6.71 5.79 9.11
N ARG A 132 -7.74 4.97 8.92
CA ARG A 132 -7.68 3.78 8.06
C ARG A 132 -7.20 4.12 6.65
N SER A 133 -7.66 5.24 6.12
CA SER A 133 -7.27 5.74 4.79
C SER A 133 -5.78 6.09 4.66
N THR A 134 -5.06 6.25 5.76
CA THR A 134 -3.61 6.42 5.77
C THR A 134 -2.91 5.07 5.87
N PHE A 135 -3.24 4.28 6.87
CA PHE A 135 -2.47 3.07 7.17
C PHE A 135 -2.72 1.91 6.19
N TYR A 136 -3.95 1.66 5.77
CA TYR A 136 -4.24 0.55 4.87
C TYR A 136 -3.47 0.64 3.54
N PRO A 137 -3.45 1.78 2.81
CA PRO A 137 -2.63 1.92 1.61
C PRO A 137 -1.14 1.75 1.85
N VAL A 138 -0.61 2.25 2.98
CA VAL A 138 0.80 2.09 3.35
C VAL A 138 1.17 0.61 3.46
N PHE A 139 0.40 -0.15 4.25
CA PHE A 139 0.63 -1.59 4.38
C PHE A 139 0.49 -2.33 3.05
N VAL A 140 -0.49 -1.98 2.24
CA VAL A 140 -0.66 -2.58 0.91
C VAL A 140 0.55 -2.33 0.03
N ASN A 141 1.08 -1.10 -0.02
CA ASN A 141 2.27 -0.77 -0.80
C ASN A 141 3.50 -1.58 -0.36
N ILE A 142 3.71 -1.73 0.96
CA ILE A 142 4.83 -2.50 1.50
C ILE A 142 4.68 -3.99 1.17
N ILE A 143 3.47 -4.55 1.35
CA ILE A 143 3.21 -5.98 1.07
C ILE A 143 3.29 -6.28 -0.43
N ASP A 144 2.76 -5.40 -1.29
CA ASP A 144 2.93 -5.54 -2.74
C ASP A 144 4.40 -5.56 -3.16
N ASN A 145 5.21 -4.67 -2.58
CA ASN A 145 6.65 -4.66 -2.79
C ASN A 145 7.31 -5.96 -2.31
N ALA A 146 6.95 -6.43 -1.12
CA ALA A 146 7.47 -7.67 -0.57
C ALA A 146 7.15 -8.87 -1.47
N ILE A 147 5.90 -9.00 -1.94
CA ILE A 147 5.50 -10.06 -2.87
C ILE A 147 6.31 -10.01 -4.17
N TYR A 148 6.51 -8.81 -4.72
CA TYR A 148 7.30 -8.64 -5.95
C TYR A 148 8.74 -9.15 -5.76
N TRP A 149 9.43 -8.72 -4.71
CA TRP A 149 10.83 -9.07 -4.47
C TRP A 149 11.02 -10.52 -4.00
N LEU A 150 10.03 -11.09 -3.31
CA LEU A 150 10.02 -12.53 -2.99
C LEU A 150 9.96 -13.40 -4.25
N LYS A 151 9.23 -12.96 -5.29
CA LYS A 151 9.20 -13.67 -6.58
C LYS A 151 10.55 -13.66 -7.30
N GLN A 152 11.34 -12.61 -7.10
CA GLN A 152 12.67 -12.47 -7.71
C GLN A 152 13.76 -13.15 -6.88
N SER A 153 13.49 -13.51 -5.63
CA SER A 153 14.44 -14.17 -4.76
C SER A 153 14.56 -15.66 -5.07
N LYS A 154 15.73 -16.22 -4.73
CA LYS A 154 16.02 -17.67 -4.78
C LYS A 154 15.66 -18.38 -3.46
N ALA A 155 14.94 -17.72 -2.55
CA ALA A 155 14.58 -18.30 -1.27
C ALA A 155 13.68 -19.51 -1.46
N GLU A 156 14.04 -20.63 -0.82
CA GLU A 156 13.25 -21.87 -0.82
C GLU A 156 11.88 -21.64 -0.16
N GLU A 157 11.87 -20.97 0.99
CA GLU A 157 10.65 -20.53 1.65
C GLU A 157 10.50 -19.01 1.48
N ARG A 158 9.33 -18.57 1.06
CA ARG A 158 8.99 -17.14 0.92
C ARG A 158 8.16 -16.70 2.10
N ILE A 159 8.72 -15.79 2.91
CA ILE A 159 8.11 -15.40 4.18
C ILE A 159 7.95 -13.89 4.24
N ILE A 160 6.75 -13.44 4.58
CA ILE A 160 6.48 -12.09 5.07
C ILE A 160 6.10 -12.20 6.55
N ARG A 161 6.71 -11.38 7.40
CA ARG A 161 6.47 -11.39 8.84
C ARG A 161 6.10 -10.00 9.33
N LEU A 162 5.04 -9.93 10.11
CA LEU A 162 4.60 -8.74 10.83
C LEU A 162 4.98 -8.88 12.31
N HIS A 163 5.66 -7.87 12.83
CA HIS A 163 6.03 -7.74 14.23
C HIS A 163 5.66 -6.34 14.73
N ALA A 164 5.36 -6.18 16.00
CA ALA A 164 5.21 -4.88 16.64
C ALA A 164 5.64 -4.96 18.10
N ASP A 165 6.25 -3.88 18.57
CA ASP A 165 6.64 -3.65 19.95
C ASP A 165 6.40 -2.18 20.34
N GLU A 166 6.95 -1.73 21.47
CA GLU A 166 6.84 -0.34 21.93
C GLU A 166 7.55 0.67 21.02
N ASN A 167 8.52 0.22 20.21
CA ASN A 167 9.33 1.06 19.34
C ASN A 167 8.76 1.19 17.92
N GLY A 168 7.74 0.38 17.55
CA GLY A 168 7.11 0.49 16.25
C GLY A 168 6.53 -0.80 15.69
N ILE A 169 6.18 -0.72 14.42
CA ILE A 169 5.63 -1.82 13.63
C ILE A 169 6.65 -2.19 12.57
N TYR A 170 6.95 -3.48 12.46
CA TYR A 170 7.97 -4.02 11.58
C TYR A 170 7.33 -4.95 10.56
N ILE A 171 7.65 -4.72 9.29
CA ILE A 171 7.21 -5.52 8.16
C ILE A 171 8.44 -6.07 7.48
N SER A 172 8.68 -7.37 7.64
CA SER A 172 9.90 -8.02 7.17
C SER A 172 9.61 -9.05 6.09
N ASN A 173 10.55 -9.25 5.18
CA ASN A 173 10.49 -10.34 4.20
C ASN A 173 11.92 -10.86 3.92
N ASN A 174 12.01 -12.08 3.36
CA ASN A 174 13.26 -12.69 2.93
C ASN A 174 13.43 -12.70 1.40
N GLY A 175 12.96 -11.64 0.76
CA GLY A 175 13.13 -11.41 -0.67
C GLY A 175 14.53 -10.93 -1.06
N VAL A 176 14.64 -10.24 -2.19
CA VAL A 176 15.89 -9.63 -2.63
C VAL A 176 16.28 -8.51 -1.66
N GLU A 177 17.54 -8.49 -1.28
CA GLU A 177 18.11 -7.48 -0.37
C GLU A 177 18.11 -6.09 -1.03
N ILE A 178 17.89 -5.06 -0.21
CA ILE A 178 17.99 -3.66 -0.63
C ILE A 178 19.46 -3.23 -0.57
N LEU A 179 19.96 -2.73 -1.69
CA LEU A 179 21.33 -2.20 -1.76
C LEU A 179 21.50 -1.01 -0.79
N PRO A 180 22.64 -0.87 -0.12
CA PRO A 180 22.87 0.21 0.86
C PRO A 180 22.54 1.61 0.30
N GLN A 181 22.93 1.86 -0.96
CA GLN A 181 22.70 3.13 -1.66
C GLN A 181 21.23 3.41 -2.02
N ASP A 182 20.36 2.39 -1.94
CA ASP A 182 18.94 2.51 -2.30
C ASP A 182 18.05 2.70 -1.05
N LYS A 183 18.58 2.51 0.16
CA LYS A 183 17.79 2.53 1.41
C LYS A 183 17.07 3.85 1.65
N GLU A 184 17.69 4.96 1.33
CA GLU A 184 17.09 6.30 1.43
C GLU A 184 16.35 6.65 0.14
N ARG A 185 17.00 6.40 -1.01
CA ARG A 185 16.47 6.75 -2.32
C ARG A 185 15.15 6.06 -2.67
N MET A 186 14.88 4.89 -2.11
CA MET A 186 13.62 4.18 -2.35
C MET A 186 12.36 4.93 -1.89
N PHE A 187 12.53 5.98 -1.07
CA PHE A 187 11.46 6.87 -0.65
C PHE A 187 11.39 8.15 -1.51
N GLU A 188 12.32 8.36 -2.44
CA GLU A 188 12.26 9.47 -3.40
C GLU A 188 11.17 9.23 -4.45
N LEU A 189 10.48 10.30 -4.84
CA LEU A 189 9.46 10.23 -5.88
C LEU A 189 10.11 9.82 -7.22
N GLY A 190 9.53 8.82 -7.87
CA GLY A 190 10.01 8.31 -9.16
C GLY A 190 11.11 7.26 -9.07
N PHE A 191 11.67 6.98 -7.90
CA PHE A 191 12.68 5.93 -7.77
C PHE A 191 12.05 4.53 -7.76
N SER A 192 12.50 3.66 -8.68
CA SER A 192 12.08 2.27 -8.74
C SER A 192 13.15 1.38 -9.37
N ARG A 193 13.36 0.20 -8.79
CA ARG A 193 14.15 -0.89 -9.37
C ARG A 193 13.28 -1.93 -10.09
N LYS A 194 11.96 -1.78 -10.03
CA LYS A 194 11.03 -2.64 -10.78
C LYS A 194 11.01 -2.19 -12.25
N PRO A 195 11.11 -3.09 -13.24
CA PRO A 195 10.84 -2.76 -14.63
C PRO A 195 9.43 -2.14 -14.74
N ASN A 196 9.32 -0.99 -15.39
CA ASN A 196 8.08 -0.22 -15.52
C ASN A 196 7.47 0.27 -14.19
N GLY A 197 8.23 0.22 -13.08
CA GLY A 197 7.79 0.77 -11.79
C GLY A 197 7.79 2.29 -11.82
N ARG A 198 6.68 2.92 -11.39
CA ARG A 198 6.54 4.39 -11.35
C ARG A 198 7.28 5.03 -10.17
N GLY A 199 7.73 4.25 -9.18
CA GLY A 199 8.47 4.77 -8.02
C GLY A 199 7.66 5.68 -7.09
N MET A 200 6.32 5.57 -7.06
CA MET A 200 5.46 6.45 -6.28
C MET A 200 4.96 5.83 -4.96
N GLY A 201 4.91 4.51 -4.84
CA GLY A 201 4.24 3.86 -3.71
C GLY A 201 4.89 4.16 -2.35
N LEU A 202 6.21 4.01 -2.23
CA LEU A 202 6.91 4.24 -0.96
C LEU A 202 7.08 5.73 -0.64
N SER A 203 7.27 6.60 -1.64
CA SER A 203 7.32 8.05 -1.44
C SER A 203 5.98 8.58 -0.90
N ILE A 204 4.86 8.19 -1.51
CA ILE A 204 3.51 8.53 -1.01
C ILE A 204 3.28 7.93 0.39
N SER A 205 3.72 6.69 0.63
CA SER A 205 3.60 6.06 1.95
C SER A 205 4.32 6.87 3.03
N LYS A 206 5.53 7.36 2.75
CA LYS A 206 6.30 8.20 3.68
C LYS A 206 5.60 9.54 3.93
N GLU A 207 5.15 10.19 2.89
CA GLU A 207 4.46 11.49 2.95
C GLU A 207 3.18 11.42 3.80
N VAL A 208 2.31 10.42 3.55
CA VAL A 208 1.05 10.29 4.30
C VAL A 208 1.27 9.86 5.74
N LEU A 209 2.33 9.11 6.04
CA LEU A 209 2.72 8.77 7.41
C LEU A 209 3.25 10.01 8.15
N ASN A 210 4.12 10.79 7.52
CA ASN A 210 4.65 12.02 8.12
C ASN A 210 3.54 13.02 8.45
N ALA A 211 2.52 13.14 7.60
CA ALA A 211 1.34 13.96 7.87
C ALA A 211 0.51 13.49 9.08
N GLU A 212 0.73 12.26 9.56
CA GLU A 212 0.08 11.67 10.74
C GLU A 212 1.03 11.50 11.93
N ASN A 213 2.20 12.15 11.92
CA ASN A 213 3.26 12.03 12.93
C ASN A 213 3.83 10.60 13.05
N TYR A 214 3.94 9.89 11.93
CA TYR A 214 4.65 8.62 11.81
C TYR A 214 5.75 8.74 10.75
N ASP A 215 6.79 7.94 10.87
CA ASP A 215 7.80 7.78 9.81
C ASP A 215 7.90 6.32 9.38
N ILE A 216 8.45 6.12 8.18
CA ILE A 216 8.81 4.82 7.65
C ILE A 216 10.27 4.81 7.24
N SER A 217 11.00 3.81 7.68
CA SER A 217 12.41 3.61 7.36
C SER A 217 12.72 2.15 7.06
N VAL A 218 13.86 1.90 6.42
CA VAL A 218 14.44 0.57 6.27
C VAL A 218 15.53 0.40 7.30
N ILE A 219 15.36 -0.57 8.17
CA ILE A 219 16.31 -0.88 9.24
C ILE A 219 17.17 -2.10 8.91
N THR A 220 18.13 -2.39 9.76
CA THR A 220 18.88 -3.66 9.72
C THR A 220 17.90 -4.84 9.78
N PRO A 221 18.01 -5.81 8.87
CA PRO A 221 17.10 -6.96 8.83
C PRO A 221 17.09 -7.73 10.16
N ILE A 222 15.90 -8.18 10.57
CA ILE A 222 15.68 -8.92 11.80
C ILE A 222 15.12 -10.32 11.54
N ASN A 223 15.32 -11.25 12.45
CA ASN A 223 14.69 -12.59 12.45
C ASN A 223 14.85 -13.38 11.14
N GLY A 224 16.06 -13.33 10.52
CA GLY A 224 16.37 -14.07 9.30
C GLY A 224 15.70 -13.49 8.03
N SER A 225 15.20 -12.25 8.10
CA SER A 225 14.75 -11.50 6.91
C SER A 225 15.95 -10.91 6.16
N THR A 226 15.72 -10.47 4.92
CA THR A 226 16.66 -9.68 4.12
C THR A 226 16.27 -8.21 4.05
N VAL A 227 15.00 -7.92 4.28
CA VAL A 227 14.43 -6.56 4.29
C VAL A 227 13.51 -6.40 5.48
N THR A 228 13.62 -5.27 6.19
CA THR A 228 12.70 -4.88 7.25
C THR A 228 12.36 -3.40 7.14
N PHE A 229 11.08 -3.11 6.94
CA PHE A 229 10.52 -1.77 7.11
C PHE A 229 10.09 -1.58 8.55
N LYS A 230 10.37 -0.41 9.12
CA LYS A 230 9.89 0.04 10.42
C LYS A 230 8.96 1.23 10.22
N ILE A 231 7.78 1.17 10.81
CA ILE A 231 6.87 2.31 10.96
C ILE A 231 6.89 2.67 12.45
N GLU A 232 7.24 3.91 12.76
CA GLU A 232 7.30 4.40 14.12
C GLU A 232 6.60 5.75 14.26
N LYS A 233 6.06 6.02 15.45
CA LYS A 233 5.50 7.32 15.77
C LYS A 233 6.66 8.30 16.01
N LEU A 234 6.61 9.46 15.38
CA LEU A 234 7.54 10.53 15.64
C LEU A 234 7.28 11.09 17.06
N ASN A 235 8.34 11.21 17.86
CA ASN A 235 8.25 11.89 19.14
C ASN A 235 8.10 13.39 18.88
N GLU A 236 7.17 14.02 19.57
CA GLU A 236 7.01 15.48 19.60
C GLU A 236 8.22 16.14 20.24
#